data_afe18c0d0a1a04c984cc92b39c14430b
#
_entry.id   afe18c0d0a1a04c984cc92b39c14430b
#
_cell.length_a   1.000
_cell.length_b   1.000
_cell.length_c   1.000
_cell.angle_alpha   90.00
_cell.angle_beta   90.00
_cell.angle_gamma   90.00
#
_symmetry.space_group_name_H-M   'P 1'
#
loop_
_entity.id
_entity.type
_entity.pdbx_description
1 polymer ?
#
loop_
_entity_poly.entity_id
_entity_poly.type
_entity_poly.pdbx_seq_one_letter_code
_entity_poly.pdbx_strand_id
1 'polypeptide(L)'
;MGNLSIRNASVTYPSQRFGGAVTALKNVNLEIAPGDFVVALGASGCGKTTLLSVLAGFLTPTEGEILLGGQPVLGPGSDRGVVFQKHALLPWLNVIDNTEFGLKLQGVSKAKRHEIAARNLELVGLADFHKHMIYQLSGGMQQRVGIARALTCNPAMLLMDEPMAALDALSRETIQELLLDVWDHTHKMFFFITHSVEEALFLGSKLVVMSPRPGRITNTYDLDFNKRFLETRNARAIKSSPDFIKMRETVLDIIYGDEREAGEPAEYQRA
;
A
#
# COMPACT_ATOMS: atom_id res chain seq x y z
N MET A 1 10.32 17.26 -0.39
CA MET A 1 9.89 16.11 0.44
C MET A 1 11.10 15.24 0.69
N GLY A 2 11.31 14.72 1.92
CA GLY A 2 12.42 13.83 2.20
C GLY A 2 12.10 12.37 1.82
N ASN A 3 13.13 11.54 1.68
CA ASN A 3 12.99 10.10 1.48
C ASN A 3 12.48 9.40 2.76
N LEU A 4 11.97 8.18 2.61
CA LEU A 4 11.76 7.27 3.72
C LEU A 4 12.90 6.24 3.73
N SER A 5 13.51 6.04 4.91
CA SER A 5 14.64 5.12 5.12
C SER A 5 14.28 4.11 6.21
N ILE A 6 14.39 2.83 5.91
CA ILE A 6 14.27 1.72 6.85
C ILE A 6 15.69 1.18 7.07
N ARG A 7 16.16 1.16 8.32
CA ARG A 7 17.50 0.74 8.67
C ARG A 7 17.48 -0.38 9.69
N ASN A 8 17.86 -1.57 9.27
CA ASN A 8 18.00 -2.79 10.09
C ASN A 8 16.74 -3.08 10.93
N ALA A 9 15.56 -2.76 10.40
CA ALA A 9 14.33 -2.89 11.16
C ALA A 9 13.96 -4.35 11.38
N SER A 10 13.77 -4.72 12.65
CA SER A 10 13.27 -6.03 13.08
C SER A 10 12.03 -5.85 13.94
N VAL A 11 11.12 -6.81 13.89
CA VAL A 11 9.92 -6.85 14.71
C VAL A 11 9.74 -8.24 15.28
N THR A 12 9.74 -8.32 16.61
CA THR A 12 9.56 -9.57 17.34
C THR A 12 8.38 -9.41 18.32
N TYR A 13 7.38 -10.29 18.19
CA TYR A 13 6.22 -10.34 19.06
C TYR A 13 6.42 -11.36 20.17
N PRO A 14 6.09 -11.04 21.43
CA PRO A 14 6.02 -12.04 22.49
C PRO A 14 4.93 -13.06 22.17
N SER A 15 5.19 -14.34 22.27
CA SER A 15 4.24 -15.42 21.98
C SER A 15 4.06 -16.32 23.18
N GLN A 16 2.87 -16.26 23.79
CA GLN A 16 2.48 -17.22 24.85
C GLN A 16 2.16 -18.62 24.27
N ARG A 17 1.74 -18.72 23.02
CA ARG A 17 1.27 -19.96 22.38
C ARG A 17 2.40 -20.90 21.97
N PHE A 18 3.60 -20.36 21.70
CA PHE A 18 4.78 -21.12 21.27
C PHE A 18 5.94 -21.09 22.29
N GLY A 19 5.67 -20.63 23.53
CA GLY A 19 6.66 -20.63 24.60
C GLY A 19 7.89 -19.75 24.37
N GLY A 20 7.75 -18.66 23.57
CA GLY A 20 8.89 -17.81 23.21
C GLY A 20 8.48 -16.52 22.50
N ALA A 21 9.27 -16.09 21.54
CA ALA A 21 9.02 -14.91 20.72
C ALA A 21 8.93 -15.29 19.24
N VAL A 22 8.08 -14.60 18.46
CA VAL A 22 7.94 -14.78 17.01
C VAL A 22 8.50 -13.55 16.31
N THR A 23 9.56 -13.73 15.55
CA THR A 23 10.15 -12.67 14.73
C THR A 23 9.36 -12.57 13.42
N ALA A 24 8.58 -11.49 13.28
CA ALA A 24 7.78 -11.22 12.09
C ALA A 24 8.59 -10.58 10.98
N LEU A 25 9.51 -9.66 11.32
CA LEU A 25 10.43 -9.01 10.40
C LEU A 25 11.86 -9.12 10.94
N LYS A 26 12.83 -9.34 10.08
CA LYS A 26 14.23 -9.42 10.47
C LYS A 26 15.14 -8.65 9.51
N ASN A 27 15.85 -7.67 10.06
CA ASN A 27 16.89 -6.89 9.36
C ASN A 27 16.39 -6.32 8.01
N VAL A 28 15.22 -5.70 8.01
CA VAL A 28 14.66 -5.07 6.81
C VAL A 28 15.37 -3.74 6.56
N ASN A 29 15.87 -3.56 5.34
CA ASN A 29 16.50 -2.34 4.86
C ASN A 29 15.81 -1.93 3.56
N LEU A 30 15.37 -0.67 3.45
CA LEU A 30 14.71 -0.16 2.25
C LEU A 30 14.80 1.37 2.21
N GLU A 31 15.12 1.90 1.05
CA GLU A 31 15.04 3.33 0.75
C GLU A 31 13.91 3.58 -0.25
N ILE A 32 13.05 4.55 0.08
CA ILE A 32 11.95 5.03 -0.79
C ILE A 32 12.21 6.50 -1.08
N ALA A 33 12.48 6.81 -2.34
CA ALA A 33 12.70 8.17 -2.79
C ALA A 33 11.37 8.93 -2.98
N PRO A 34 11.37 10.26 -2.90
CA PRO A 34 10.21 11.06 -3.30
C PRO A 34 9.76 10.71 -4.72
N GLY A 35 8.48 10.43 -4.89
CA GLY A 35 7.91 10.02 -6.17
C GLY A 35 8.04 8.53 -6.50
N ASP A 36 8.65 7.69 -5.64
CA ASP A 36 8.62 6.24 -5.83
C ASP A 36 7.22 5.67 -5.59
N PHE A 37 6.84 4.68 -6.41
CA PHE A 37 5.74 3.77 -6.14
C PHE A 37 6.33 2.39 -5.81
N VAL A 38 6.56 2.13 -4.54
CA VAL A 38 7.11 0.86 -4.06
C VAL A 38 6.00 -0.14 -3.80
N VAL A 39 6.11 -1.32 -4.38
CA VAL A 39 5.18 -2.42 -4.13
C VAL A 39 5.89 -3.55 -3.39
N ALA A 40 5.37 -3.92 -2.23
CA ALA A 40 5.81 -5.07 -1.45
C ALA A 40 4.95 -6.29 -1.79
N LEU A 41 5.60 -7.31 -2.34
CA LEU A 41 5.01 -8.56 -2.80
C LEU A 41 5.57 -9.73 -1.99
N GLY A 42 4.77 -10.76 -1.75
CA GLY A 42 5.19 -11.98 -1.09
C GLY A 42 4.00 -12.80 -0.60
N ALA A 43 4.26 -14.03 -0.17
CA ALA A 43 3.27 -14.97 0.34
C ALA A 43 2.51 -14.42 1.56
N SER A 44 1.37 -15.04 1.87
CA SER A 44 0.63 -14.70 3.10
C SER A 44 1.51 -14.98 4.34
N GLY A 45 1.50 -14.06 5.29
CA GLY A 45 2.28 -14.19 6.53
C GLY A 45 3.79 -13.88 6.39
N CYS A 46 4.27 -13.35 5.25
CA CYS A 46 5.68 -12.92 5.12
C CYS A 46 5.98 -11.55 5.77
N GLY A 47 5.04 -10.96 6.51
CA GLY A 47 5.29 -9.74 7.28
C GLY A 47 4.96 -8.41 6.57
N LYS A 48 4.31 -8.41 5.40
CA LYS A 48 3.95 -7.17 4.66
C LYS A 48 3.13 -6.19 5.49
N THR A 49 2.04 -6.65 6.11
CA THR A 49 1.20 -5.81 6.98
C THR A 49 1.95 -5.35 8.23
N THR A 50 2.88 -6.16 8.77
CA THR A 50 3.76 -5.74 9.86
C THR A 50 4.69 -4.61 9.40
N LEU A 51 5.28 -4.73 8.20
CA LEU A 51 6.12 -3.69 7.62
C LEU A 51 5.32 -2.40 7.41
N LEU A 52 4.11 -2.49 6.83
CA LEU A 52 3.24 -1.32 6.68
C LEU A 52 2.90 -0.69 8.03
N SER A 53 2.61 -1.50 9.06
CA SER A 53 2.29 -1.01 10.40
C SER A 53 3.47 -0.24 11.03
N VAL A 54 4.70 -0.69 10.78
CA VAL A 54 5.91 0.02 11.21
C VAL A 54 6.06 1.34 10.45
N LEU A 55 5.86 1.35 9.13
CA LEU A 55 5.90 2.55 8.29
C LEU A 55 4.83 3.57 8.70
N ALA A 56 3.63 3.10 9.04
CA ALA A 56 2.54 3.95 9.53
C ALA A 56 2.78 4.52 10.94
N GLY A 57 3.76 3.96 11.67
CA GLY A 57 3.99 4.28 13.07
C GLY A 57 2.98 3.64 14.04
N PHE A 58 2.20 2.65 13.58
CA PHE A 58 1.28 1.90 14.45
C PHE A 58 2.04 0.87 15.31
N LEU A 59 3.24 0.53 14.89
CA LEU A 59 4.12 -0.41 15.55
C LEU A 59 5.55 0.14 15.55
N THR A 60 6.20 0.15 16.70
CA THR A 60 7.61 0.49 16.81
C THR A 60 8.45 -0.77 16.53
N PRO A 61 9.49 -0.71 15.69
CA PRO A 61 10.39 -1.84 15.50
C PRO A 61 11.10 -2.21 16.82
N THR A 62 11.38 -3.49 17.03
CA THR A 62 12.12 -3.96 18.22
C THR A 62 13.62 -3.67 18.09
N GLU A 63 14.13 -3.57 16.86
CA GLU A 63 15.48 -3.19 16.51
C GLU A 63 15.47 -2.34 15.23
N GLY A 64 16.50 -1.49 15.08
CA GLY A 64 16.61 -0.59 13.94
C GLY A 64 15.71 0.63 14.04
N GLU A 65 15.56 1.36 12.94
CA GLU A 65 14.83 2.63 12.90
C GLU A 65 14.14 2.87 11.56
N ILE A 66 13.11 3.71 11.60
CA ILE A 66 12.43 4.24 10.40
C ILE A 66 12.58 5.76 10.42
N LEU A 67 13.04 6.33 9.33
CA LEU A 67 13.21 7.77 9.18
C LEU A 67 12.36 8.27 7.99
N LEU A 68 11.59 9.32 8.17
CA LEU A 68 10.91 10.04 7.10
C LEU A 68 11.47 11.47 7.04
N GLY A 69 12.09 11.83 5.90
CA GLY A 69 12.78 13.11 5.77
C GLY A 69 13.90 13.31 6.80
N GLY A 70 14.56 12.22 7.22
CA GLY A 70 15.60 12.22 8.24
C GLY A 70 15.10 12.29 9.68
N GLN A 71 13.78 12.36 9.92
CA GLN A 71 13.18 12.39 11.26
C GLN A 71 12.64 10.99 11.64
N PRO A 72 12.87 10.52 12.88
CA PRO A 72 12.37 9.23 13.34
C PRO A 72 10.84 9.16 13.31
N VAL A 73 10.32 8.03 12.84
CA VAL A 73 8.88 7.69 12.91
C VAL A 73 8.59 7.08 14.28
N LEU A 74 8.09 7.90 15.21
CA LEU A 74 7.83 7.47 16.60
C LEU A 74 6.36 7.12 16.85
N GLY A 75 5.46 7.36 15.90
CA GLY A 75 4.03 7.11 16.05
C GLY A 75 3.26 7.47 14.78
N PRO A 76 1.92 7.31 14.79
CA PRO A 76 1.07 7.75 13.67
C PRO A 76 1.19 9.26 13.44
N GLY A 77 1.18 9.68 12.17
CA GLY A 77 1.30 11.08 11.80
C GLY A 77 0.50 11.42 10.55
N SER A 78 0.13 12.71 10.38
CA SER A 78 -0.58 13.20 9.20
C SER A 78 0.29 13.23 7.94
N ASP A 79 1.59 13.06 8.08
CA ASP A 79 2.58 12.92 7.02
C ASP A 79 2.52 11.58 6.28
N ARG A 80 1.75 10.61 6.83
CA ARG A 80 1.51 9.28 6.26
C ARG A 80 0.01 8.99 6.20
N GLY A 81 -0.52 8.89 4.97
CA GLY A 81 -1.91 8.49 4.73
C GLY A 81 -2.00 6.97 4.65
N VAL A 82 -2.97 6.36 5.32
CA VAL A 82 -3.19 4.90 5.27
C VAL A 82 -4.53 4.59 4.60
N VAL A 83 -4.48 3.69 3.61
CA VAL A 83 -5.65 3.10 2.94
C VAL A 83 -5.70 1.63 3.32
N PHE A 84 -6.72 1.25 4.08
CA PHE A 84 -6.89 -0.10 4.60
C PHE A 84 -7.60 -1.03 3.61
N GLN A 85 -7.38 -2.32 3.71
CA GLN A 85 -8.06 -3.37 2.96
C GLN A 85 -9.59 -3.31 3.11
N LYS A 86 -10.09 -3.13 4.35
CA LYS A 86 -11.48 -2.79 4.64
C LYS A 86 -11.55 -1.27 4.72
N HIS A 87 -12.24 -0.63 3.82
CA HIS A 87 -12.25 0.84 3.57
C HIS A 87 -12.18 1.75 4.82
N ALA A 88 -12.49 1.23 6.01
CA ALA A 88 -12.48 1.94 7.32
C ALA A 88 -13.20 3.30 7.26
N LEU A 89 -14.23 3.42 6.39
CA LEU A 89 -15.06 4.61 6.28
C LEU A 89 -16.04 4.68 7.46
N LEU A 90 -16.36 5.89 7.86
CA LEU A 90 -17.32 6.17 8.94
C LEU A 90 -18.74 6.07 8.36
N PRO A 91 -19.53 5.03 8.70
CA PRO A 91 -20.79 4.73 8.02
C PRO A 91 -21.89 5.75 8.31
N TRP A 92 -21.75 6.54 9.37
CA TRP A 92 -22.66 7.62 9.74
C TRP A 92 -22.35 8.97 9.11
N LEU A 93 -21.29 9.06 8.33
CA LEU A 93 -20.89 10.24 7.57
C LEU A 93 -21.14 10.02 6.06
N ASN A 94 -21.45 11.09 5.35
CA ASN A 94 -21.50 11.08 3.90
C ASN A 94 -20.08 11.09 3.28
N VAL A 95 -19.99 11.08 1.95
CA VAL A 95 -18.73 11.02 1.21
C VAL A 95 -17.80 12.19 1.54
N ILE A 96 -18.30 13.43 1.46
CA ILE A 96 -17.47 14.61 1.70
C ILE A 96 -17.02 14.71 3.15
N ASP A 97 -17.90 14.40 4.11
CA ASP A 97 -17.60 14.43 5.54
C ASP A 97 -16.56 13.36 5.91
N ASN A 98 -16.61 12.16 5.29
CA ASN A 98 -15.56 11.15 5.40
C ASN A 98 -14.21 11.67 4.90
N THR A 99 -14.23 12.30 3.72
CA THR A 99 -13.02 12.77 3.05
C THR A 99 -12.35 13.91 3.83
N GLU A 100 -13.13 14.86 4.37
CA GLU A 100 -12.59 16.00 5.13
C GLU A 100 -12.30 15.69 6.61
N PHE A 101 -12.61 14.47 7.09
CA PHE A 101 -12.58 14.14 8.53
C PHE A 101 -11.21 14.39 9.17
N GLY A 102 -10.12 14.03 8.52
CA GLY A 102 -8.77 14.25 9.04
C GLY A 102 -8.45 15.74 9.23
N LEU A 103 -8.81 16.58 8.27
CA LEU A 103 -8.63 18.05 8.38
C LEU A 103 -9.54 18.67 9.45
N LYS A 104 -10.72 18.09 9.70
CA LYS A 104 -11.60 18.50 10.80
C LYS A 104 -10.91 18.28 12.15
N LEU A 105 -10.24 17.14 12.34
CA LEU A 105 -9.50 16.84 13.57
C LEU A 105 -8.27 17.77 13.75
N GLN A 106 -7.68 18.24 12.64
CA GLN A 106 -6.59 19.21 12.65
C GLN A 106 -7.07 20.67 12.90
N GLY A 107 -8.37 20.91 13.10
CA GLY A 107 -8.92 22.23 13.36
C GLY A 107 -9.04 23.13 12.12
N VAL A 108 -8.89 22.58 10.89
CA VAL A 108 -9.04 23.35 9.65
C VAL A 108 -10.48 23.82 9.50
N SER A 109 -10.67 25.09 9.11
CA SER A 109 -12.00 25.70 8.92
C SER A 109 -12.84 24.92 7.93
N LYS A 110 -14.18 24.90 8.12
CA LYS A 110 -15.12 24.12 7.29
C LYS A 110 -15.02 24.47 5.81
N ALA A 111 -14.93 25.74 5.48
CA ALA A 111 -14.81 26.17 4.09
C ALA A 111 -13.51 25.61 3.44
N LYS A 112 -12.36 25.69 4.12
CA LYS A 112 -11.09 25.25 3.58
C LYS A 112 -10.99 23.73 3.47
N ARG A 113 -11.42 22.97 4.50
CA ARG A 113 -11.39 21.50 4.43
C ARG A 113 -12.35 20.96 3.38
N HIS A 114 -13.52 21.60 3.19
CA HIS A 114 -14.50 21.24 2.16
C HIS A 114 -13.92 21.44 0.75
N GLU A 115 -13.26 22.58 0.51
CA GLU A 115 -12.58 22.86 -0.76
C GLU A 115 -11.51 21.78 -1.08
N ILE A 116 -10.67 21.43 -0.10
CA ILE A 116 -9.60 20.44 -0.27
C ILE A 116 -10.20 19.06 -0.51
N ALA A 117 -11.21 18.66 0.25
CA ALA A 117 -11.87 17.37 0.10
C ALA A 117 -12.58 17.25 -1.25
N ALA A 118 -13.25 18.31 -1.73
CA ALA A 118 -13.90 18.33 -3.03
C ALA A 118 -12.91 18.09 -4.19
N ARG A 119 -11.75 18.74 -4.16
CA ARG A 119 -10.68 18.51 -5.16
C ARG A 119 -10.18 17.05 -5.15
N ASN A 120 -9.98 16.47 -3.96
CA ASN A 120 -9.54 15.08 -3.89
C ASN A 120 -10.63 14.09 -4.33
N LEU A 121 -11.91 14.41 -4.12
CA LEU A 121 -13.02 13.61 -4.66
C LEU A 121 -13.13 13.74 -6.18
N GLU A 122 -12.88 14.91 -6.75
CA GLU A 122 -12.78 15.10 -8.20
C GLU A 122 -11.63 14.27 -8.78
N LEU A 123 -10.43 14.29 -8.15
CA LEU A 123 -9.26 13.51 -8.56
C LEU A 123 -9.55 12.00 -8.63
N VAL A 124 -10.41 11.48 -7.75
CA VAL A 124 -10.80 10.07 -7.75
C VAL A 124 -12.11 9.80 -8.51
N GLY A 125 -12.64 10.77 -9.27
CA GLY A 125 -13.84 10.63 -10.10
C GLY A 125 -15.14 10.51 -9.29
N LEU A 126 -15.26 11.18 -8.14
CA LEU A 126 -16.43 11.17 -7.26
C LEU A 126 -17.02 12.56 -7.01
N ALA A 127 -16.82 13.51 -7.94
CA ALA A 127 -17.33 14.89 -7.81
C ALA A 127 -18.84 14.98 -7.56
N ASP A 128 -19.65 14.12 -8.19
CA ASP A 128 -21.10 14.12 -8.08
C ASP A 128 -21.65 13.40 -6.85
N PHE A 129 -20.80 12.74 -6.06
CA PHE A 129 -21.21 11.85 -4.97
C PHE A 129 -21.04 12.45 -3.56
N HIS A 130 -20.69 13.73 -3.43
CA HIS A 130 -20.35 14.38 -2.14
C HIS A 130 -21.37 14.14 -1.03
N LYS A 131 -22.66 14.18 -1.34
CA LYS A 131 -23.77 14.08 -0.38
C LYS A 131 -24.25 12.64 -0.14
N HIS A 132 -23.75 11.67 -0.93
CA HIS A 132 -24.17 10.28 -0.78
C HIS A 132 -23.64 9.70 0.51
N MET A 133 -24.43 8.83 1.13
CA MET A 133 -23.99 8.04 2.28
C MET A 133 -23.13 6.87 1.80
N ILE A 134 -22.21 6.41 2.65
CA ILE A 134 -21.25 5.36 2.27
C ILE A 134 -21.92 4.07 1.81
N TYR A 135 -23.04 3.68 2.45
CA TYR A 135 -23.80 2.48 2.08
C TYR A 135 -24.51 2.56 0.72
N GLN A 136 -24.58 3.74 0.10
CA GLN A 136 -25.13 3.94 -1.25
C GLN A 136 -24.09 3.72 -2.37
N LEU A 137 -22.84 3.50 -2.01
CA LEU A 137 -21.70 3.37 -2.92
C LEU A 137 -21.34 1.91 -3.18
N SER A 138 -20.89 1.61 -4.39
CA SER A 138 -20.23 0.33 -4.68
C SER A 138 -18.90 0.19 -3.91
N GLY A 139 -18.37 -1.05 -3.78
CA GLY A 139 -17.08 -1.30 -3.13
C GLY A 139 -15.92 -0.49 -3.74
N GLY A 140 -15.87 -0.42 -5.08
CA GLY A 140 -14.86 0.39 -5.78
C GLY A 140 -15.00 1.90 -5.51
N MET A 141 -16.23 2.41 -5.41
CA MET A 141 -16.47 3.80 -5.04
C MET A 141 -16.06 4.07 -3.57
N GLN A 142 -16.36 3.16 -2.66
CA GLN A 142 -15.91 3.26 -1.26
C GLN A 142 -14.39 3.27 -1.17
N GLN A 143 -13.71 2.45 -1.97
CA GLN A 143 -12.24 2.46 -2.06
C GLN A 143 -11.70 3.81 -2.52
N ARG A 144 -12.30 4.42 -3.55
CA ARG A 144 -11.95 5.76 -4.03
C ARG A 144 -12.15 6.83 -2.95
N VAL A 145 -13.22 6.75 -2.15
CA VAL A 145 -13.40 7.64 -0.98
C VAL A 145 -12.28 7.45 0.03
N GLY A 146 -11.87 6.20 0.30
CA GLY A 146 -10.73 5.90 1.19
C GLY A 146 -9.42 6.53 0.72
N ILE A 147 -9.14 6.46 -0.59
CA ILE A 147 -7.96 7.09 -1.21
C ILE A 147 -8.07 8.63 -1.10
N ALA A 148 -9.21 9.23 -1.46
CA ALA A 148 -9.41 10.67 -1.35
C ALA A 148 -9.24 11.17 0.09
N ARG A 149 -9.77 10.45 1.07
CA ARG A 149 -9.62 10.76 2.51
C ARG A 149 -8.14 10.76 2.93
N ALA A 150 -7.39 9.74 2.52
CA ALA A 150 -5.97 9.65 2.85
C ALA A 150 -5.17 10.80 2.23
N LEU A 151 -5.48 11.20 0.98
CA LEU A 151 -4.85 12.32 0.28
C LEU A 151 -5.17 13.68 0.90
N THR A 152 -6.35 13.84 1.50
CA THR A 152 -6.88 15.14 1.96
C THR A 152 -6.02 15.77 3.06
N CYS A 153 -5.34 14.97 3.88
CA CYS A 153 -4.37 15.47 4.86
C CYS A 153 -3.02 15.88 4.25
N ASN A 154 -2.88 15.81 2.93
CA ASN A 154 -1.66 16.11 2.19
C ASN A 154 -0.42 15.36 2.71
N PRO A 155 -0.47 14.03 2.88
CA PRO A 155 0.64 13.26 3.41
C PRO A 155 1.85 13.31 2.46
N ALA A 156 3.05 13.07 2.98
CA ALA A 156 4.26 12.85 2.18
C ALA A 156 4.23 11.46 1.51
N MET A 157 3.56 10.50 2.16
CA MET A 157 3.49 9.09 1.74
C MET A 157 2.10 8.52 1.89
N LEU A 158 1.68 7.68 0.92
CA LEU A 158 0.49 6.84 1.00
C LEU A 158 0.89 5.37 1.21
N LEU A 159 0.32 4.78 2.24
CA LEU A 159 0.50 3.38 2.63
C LEU A 159 -0.80 2.63 2.32
N MET A 160 -0.74 1.55 1.56
CA MET A 160 -1.93 0.83 1.09
C MET A 160 -1.78 -0.67 1.37
N ASP A 161 -2.70 -1.21 2.19
CA ASP A 161 -2.73 -2.63 2.57
C ASP A 161 -3.79 -3.37 1.75
N GLU A 162 -3.36 -4.07 0.70
CA GLU A 162 -4.21 -4.85 -0.21
C GLU A 162 -5.54 -4.16 -0.60
N PRO A 163 -5.51 -2.90 -1.06
CA PRO A 163 -6.73 -2.08 -1.19
C PRO A 163 -7.72 -2.58 -2.26
N MET A 164 -7.32 -3.54 -3.09
CA MET A 164 -8.14 -4.09 -4.17
C MET A 164 -8.57 -5.55 -3.94
N ALA A 165 -8.23 -6.15 -2.79
CA ALA A 165 -8.47 -7.57 -2.53
C ALA A 165 -9.97 -7.97 -2.58
N ALA A 166 -10.87 -7.05 -2.22
CA ALA A 166 -12.32 -7.29 -2.19
C ALA A 166 -13.06 -6.86 -3.47
N LEU A 167 -12.33 -6.39 -4.51
CA LEU A 167 -12.93 -5.88 -5.74
C LEU A 167 -13.00 -6.95 -6.83
N ASP A 168 -14.03 -6.85 -7.68
CA ASP A 168 -14.13 -7.61 -8.93
C ASP A 168 -13.05 -7.16 -9.93
N ALA A 169 -12.84 -7.95 -10.99
CA ALA A 169 -11.75 -7.74 -11.94
C ALA A 169 -11.82 -6.37 -12.65
N LEU A 170 -13.00 -5.93 -13.08
CA LEU A 170 -13.15 -4.65 -13.79
C LEU A 170 -12.96 -3.46 -12.86
N SER A 171 -13.53 -3.53 -11.65
CA SER A 171 -13.31 -2.52 -10.61
C SER A 171 -11.83 -2.43 -10.22
N ARG A 172 -11.14 -3.56 -10.16
CA ARG A 172 -9.71 -3.62 -9.85
C ARG A 172 -8.87 -2.92 -10.92
N GLU A 173 -9.09 -3.20 -12.21
CA GLU A 173 -8.39 -2.52 -13.30
C GLU A 173 -8.61 -1.00 -13.23
N THR A 174 -9.85 -0.58 -13.05
CA THR A 174 -10.18 0.85 -12.92
C THR A 174 -9.47 1.53 -11.74
N ILE A 175 -9.33 0.83 -10.61
CA ILE A 175 -8.60 1.38 -9.45
C ILE A 175 -7.08 1.37 -9.69
N GLN A 176 -6.52 0.38 -10.41
CA GLN A 176 -5.11 0.38 -10.78
C GLN A 176 -4.75 1.62 -11.63
N GLU A 177 -5.54 1.89 -12.66
CA GLU A 177 -5.35 3.06 -13.53
C GLU A 177 -5.49 4.37 -12.73
N LEU A 178 -6.54 4.46 -11.88
CA LEU A 178 -6.74 5.60 -11.00
C LEU A 178 -5.54 5.83 -10.06
N LEU A 179 -4.98 4.78 -9.47
CA LEU A 179 -3.83 4.91 -8.57
C LEU A 179 -2.60 5.45 -9.31
N LEU A 180 -2.39 5.04 -10.56
CA LEU A 180 -1.30 5.57 -11.38
C LEU A 180 -1.53 7.04 -11.74
N ASP A 181 -2.76 7.45 -12.06
CA ASP A 181 -3.11 8.84 -12.32
C ASP A 181 -2.91 9.72 -11.07
N VAL A 182 -3.35 9.23 -9.90
CA VAL A 182 -3.17 9.92 -8.62
C VAL A 182 -1.68 10.03 -8.28
N TRP A 183 -0.91 8.96 -8.48
CA TRP A 183 0.53 8.95 -8.24
C TRP A 183 1.27 9.95 -9.13
N ASP A 184 1.00 9.93 -10.44
CA ASP A 184 1.59 10.85 -11.41
C ASP A 184 1.23 12.30 -11.10
N HIS A 185 -0.04 12.59 -10.77
CA HIS A 185 -0.50 13.93 -10.44
C HIS A 185 0.08 14.48 -9.14
N THR A 186 0.25 13.62 -8.13
CA THR A 186 0.63 14.07 -6.78
C THR A 186 2.13 14.01 -6.50
N HIS A 187 2.88 13.22 -7.25
CA HIS A 187 4.31 12.95 -7.06
C HIS A 187 4.69 12.52 -5.63
N LYS A 188 3.75 11.90 -4.91
CA LYS A 188 3.96 11.41 -3.55
C LYS A 188 4.65 10.05 -3.56
N MET A 189 5.25 9.67 -2.43
CA MET A 189 5.69 8.31 -2.21
C MET A 189 4.48 7.40 -1.99
N PHE A 190 4.41 6.27 -2.69
CA PHE A 190 3.42 5.22 -2.48
C PHE A 190 4.12 3.96 -1.99
N PHE A 191 3.56 3.34 -0.97
CA PHE A 191 3.93 1.99 -0.53
C PHE A 191 2.68 1.12 -0.54
N PHE A 192 2.70 0.10 -1.37
CA PHE A 192 1.54 -0.72 -1.69
C PHE A 192 1.84 -2.19 -1.37
N ILE A 193 0.94 -2.84 -0.68
CA ILE A 193 1.02 -4.28 -0.40
C ILE A 193 0.04 -5.02 -1.30
N THR A 194 0.51 -6.10 -1.91
CA THR A 194 -0.33 -7.05 -2.64
C THR A 194 0.27 -8.46 -2.59
N HIS A 195 -0.55 -9.45 -2.92
CA HIS A 195 -0.14 -10.82 -3.23
C HIS A 195 -0.22 -11.13 -4.73
N SER A 196 -0.65 -10.15 -5.56
CA SER A 196 -0.76 -10.29 -7.01
C SER A 196 0.52 -9.79 -7.69
N VAL A 197 1.23 -10.70 -8.35
CA VAL A 197 2.44 -10.36 -9.14
C VAL A 197 2.10 -9.35 -10.24
N GLU A 198 0.96 -9.52 -10.91
CA GLU A 198 0.53 -8.63 -11.99
C GLU A 198 0.27 -7.20 -11.50
N GLU A 199 -0.40 -7.04 -10.35
CA GLU A 199 -0.59 -5.73 -9.72
C GLU A 199 0.76 -5.09 -9.36
N ALA A 200 1.66 -5.88 -8.77
CA ALA A 200 2.95 -5.40 -8.31
C ALA A 200 3.81 -4.88 -9.47
N LEU A 201 3.85 -5.59 -10.59
CA LEU A 201 4.59 -5.19 -11.78
C LEU A 201 3.95 -3.99 -12.47
N PHE A 202 2.62 -3.95 -12.56
CA PHE A 202 1.91 -2.89 -13.28
C PHE A 202 1.96 -1.54 -12.55
N LEU A 203 1.85 -1.55 -11.22
CA LEU A 203 1.78 -0.33 -10.40
C LEU A 203 3.15 0.20 -9.97
N GLY A 204 4.10 -0.70 -9.67
CA GLY A 204 5.35 -0.31 -9.04
C GLY A 204 6.32 0.42 -9.99
N SER A 205 6.98 1.47 -9.49
CA SER A 205 8.28 1.90 -10.02
C SER A 205 9.41 1.07 -9.41
N LYS A 206 9.14 0.47 -8.25
CA LYS A 206 10.05 -0.44 -7.54
C LYS A 206 9.27 -1.60 -6.93
N LEU A 207 9.67 -2.83 -7.22
CA LEU A 207 9.16 -4.05 -6.63
C LEU A 207 10.09 -4.54 -5.55
N VAL A 208 9.53 -4.87 -4.38
CA VAL A 208 10.22 -5.49 -3.26
C VAL A 208 9.59 -6.85 -3.01
N VAL A 209 10.36 -7.92 -3.15
CA VAL A 209 9.91 -9.29 -2.85
C VAL A 209 10.29 -9.64 -1.42
N MET A 210 9.33 -10.17 -0.66
CA MET A 210 9.51 -10.53 0.75
C MET A 210 9.35 -12.04 0.95
N SER A 211 10.35 -12.66 1.58
CA SER A 211 10.29 -14.06 2.01
C SER A 211 9.59 -14.23 3.35
N PRO A 212 8.97 -15.39 3.63
CA PRO A 212 8.35 -15.67 4.93
C PRO A 212 9.35 -16.17 6.00
N ARG A 213 9.00 -15.99 7.26
CA ARG A 213 9.49 -16.67 8.49
C ARG A 213 11.00 -16.64 8.76
N PRO A 214 11.58 -15.55 9.16
CA PRO A 214 11.00 -14.22 9.34
C PRO A 214 10.94 -13.44 8.03
N GLY A 215 10.01 -12.47 7.96
CA GLY A 215 9.89 -11.60 6.79
C GLY A 215 11.19 -10.83 6.54
N ARG A 216 11.70 -10.93 5.32
CA ARG A 216 12.91 -10.24 4.85
C ARG A 216 12.69 -9.78 3.42
N ILE A 217 13.39 -8.75 3.01
CA ILE A 217 13.49 -8.39 1.61
C ILE A 217 14.55 -9.30 0.97
N THR A 218 14.14 -10.09 -0.02
CA THR A 218 15.04 -10.98 -0.78
C THR A 218 15.51 -10.36 -2.07
N ASN A 219 14.60 -9.69 -2.78
CA ASN A 219 14.87 -9.10 -4.08
C ASN A 219 14.24 -7.72 -4.20
N THR A 220 14.89 -6.86 -4.97
CA THR A 220 14.37 -5.54 -5.34
C THR A 220 14.59 -5.34 -6.84
N TYR A 221 13.57 -4.84 -7.53
CA TYR A 221 13.60 -4.57 -8.96
C TYR A 221 13.10 -3.15 -9.23
N ASP A 222 13.81 -2.42 -10.05
CA ASP A 222 13.30 -1.18 -10.64
C ASP A 222 12.45 -1.52 -11.85
N LEU A 223 11.27 -0.89 -11.97
CA LEU A 223 10.28 -1.16 -13.01
C LEU A 223 9.91 0.13 -13.72
N ASP A 224 9.47 0.00 -14.98
CA ASP A 224 9.03 1.12 -15.81
C ASP A 224 7.63 0.95 -16.42
N PHE A 225 6.96 -0.18 -16.15
CA PHE A 225 5.66 -0.51 -16.75
C PHE A 225 4.58 0.53 -16.44
N ASN A 226 4.59 1.10 -15.24
CA ASN A 226 3.71 2.18 -14.84
C ASN A 226 3.93 3.45 -15.66
N LYS A 227 5.17 3.84 -15.93
CA LYS A 227 5.50 5.01 -16.78
C LYS A 227 5.05 4.78 -18.22
N ARG A 228 5.31 3.59 -18.76
CA ARG A 228 4.86 3.18 -20.10
C ARG A 228 3.33 3.20 -20.21
N PHE A 229 2.61 2.81 -19.16
CA PHE A 229 1.15 2.96 -19.12
C PHE A 229 0.72 4.42 -19.15
N LEU A 230 1.32 5.30 -18.35
CA LEU A 230 1.00 6.73 -18.33
C LEU A 230 1.20 7.41 -19.70
N GLU A 231 2.19 6.94 -20.47
CA GLU A 231 2.45 7.43 -21.82
C GLU A 231 1.44 6.90 -22.86
N THR A 232 1.07 5.61 -22.77
CA THR A 232 0.30 4.92 -23.82
C THR A 232 -1.18 4.79 -23.51
N ARG A 233 -1.56 4.84 -22.25
CA ARG A 233 -2.91 4.59 -21.72
C ARG A 233 -3.50 3.24 -22.15
N ASN A 234 -2.65 2.25 -22.36
CA ASN A 234 -3.03 0.92 -22.83
C ASN A 234 -2.51 -0.19 -21.89
N ALA A 235 -3.23 -0.40 -20.78
CA ALA A 235 -2.89 -1.41 -19.77
C ALA A 235 -2.76 -2.82 -20.36
N ARG A 236 -3.64 -3.18 -21.33
CA ARG A 236 -3.61 -4.49 -21.98
C ARG A 236 -2.33 -4.69 -22.77
N ALA A 237 -1.88 -3.69 -23.53
CA ALA A 237 -0.65 -3.77 -24.30
C ALA A 237 0.58 -3.93 -23.39
N ILE A 238 0.61 -3.21 -22.27
CA ILE A 238 1.70 -3.34 -21.28
C ILE A 238 1.72 -4.75 -20.69
N LYS A 239 0.59 -5.23 -20.14
CA LYS A 239 0.49 -6.53 -19.47
C LYS A 239 0.71 -7.73 -20.41
N SER A 240 0.51 -7.55 -21.72
CA SER A 240 0.79 -8.57 -22.74
C SER A 240 2.17 -8.45 -23.40
N SER A 241 2.98 -7.48 -23.01
CA SER A 241 4.33 -7.31 -23.56
C SER A 241 5.26 -8.45 -23.11
N PRO A 242 6.21 -8.88 -23.98
CA PRO A 242 7.11 -9.99 -23.69
C PRO A 242 7.97 -9.78 -22.44
N ASP A 243 8.40 -8.55 -22.18
CA ASP A 243 9.19 -8.18 -21.01
C ASP A 243 8.37 -8.21 -19.71
N PHE A 244 7.09 -7.79 -19.74
CA PHE A 244 6.18 -7.92 -18.60
C PHE A 244 5.94 -9.40 -18.26
N ILE A 245 5.66 -10.24 -19.27
CA ILE A 245 5.45 -11.68 -19.09
C ILE A 245 6.71 -12.33 -18.52
N LYS A 246 7.87 -12.01 -19.07
CA LYS A 246 9.16 -12.55 -18.58
C LYS A 246 9.42 -12.16 -17.13
N MET A 247 9.17 -10.89 -16.76
CA MET A 247 9.35 -10.42 -15.38
C MET A 247 8.36 -11.11 -14.44
N ARG A 248 7.10 -11.32 -14.89
CA ARG A 248 6.08 -12.04 -14.11
C ARG A 248 6.53 -13.46 -13.79
N GLU A 249 7.01 -14.22 -14.78
CA GLU A 249 7.51 -15.58 -14.56
C GLU A 249 8.73 -15.59 -13.61
N THR A 250 9.67 -14.65 -13.81
CA THR A 250 10.84 -14.52 -12.91
C THR A 250 10.43 -14.30 -11.45
N VAL A 251 9.45 -13.43 -11.21
CA VAL A 251 8.97 -13.13 -9.85
C VAL A 251 8.18 -14.30 -9.26
N LEU A 252 7.38 -15.00 -10.08
CA LEU A 252 6.66 -16.21 -9.65
C LEU A 252 7.63 -17.31 -9.25
N ASP A 253 8.70 -17.54 -10.00
CA ASP A 253 9.71 -18.54 -9.66
C ASP A 253 10.38 -18.26 -8.29
N ILE A 254 10.63 -17.00 -7.98
CA ILE A 254 11.19 -16.61 -6.67
C ILE A 254 10.18 -16.93 -5.56
N ILE A 255 8.91 -16.50 -5.72
CA ILE A 255 7.87 -16.71 -4.68
C ILE A 255 7.66 -18.20 -4.42
N TYR A 256 7.54 -19.02 -5.48
CA TYR A 256 7.37 -20.47 -5.33
C TYR A 256 8.64 -21.17 -4.81
N GLY A 257 9.83 -20.64 -5.11
CA GLY A 257 11.09 -21.10 -4.54
C GLY A 257 11.14 -20.87 -3.04
N ASP A 258 10.84 -19.65 -2.61
CA ASP A 258 10.80 -19.27 -1.19
C ASP A 258 9.75 -20.08 -0.39
N GLU A 259 8.59 -20.38 -0.97
CA GLU A 259 7.55 -21.20 -0.33
C GLU A 259 8.02 -22.66 -0.11
N ARG A 260 8.72 -23.24 -1.09
CA ARG A 260 9.28 -24.60 -0.97
C ARG A 260 10.39 -24.68 0.08
N GLU A 261 11.27 -23.69 0.14
CA GLU A 261 12.33 -23.62 1.15
C GLU A 261 11.80 -23.35 2.56
N ALA A 262 10.70 -22.62 2.70
CA ALA A 262 10.05 -22.35 3.99
C ALA A 262 9.40 -23.59 4.64
N GLY A 263 9.27 -24.69 3.90
CA GLY A 263 8.68 -25.97 4.34
C GLY A 263 7.18 -25.89 4.48
N GLU A 264 6.47 -26.92 3.96
CA GLU A 264 5.05 -27.13 4.28
C GLU A 264 4.85 -27.18 5.80
N PRO A 265 3.76 -26.61 6.35
CA PRO A 265 3.43 -26.79 7.75
C PRO A 265 3.35 -28.30 8.05
N ALA A 266 3.96 -28.75 9.13
CA ALA A 266 4.03 -30.14 9.55
C ALA A 266 2.65 -30.85 9.76
N GLU A 267 1.55 -30.18 9.49
CA GLU A 267 0.17 -30.70 9.62
C GLU A 267 -0.35 -31.47 8.39
N TYR A 268 0.31 -31.39 7.23
CA TYR A 268 -0.13 -32.14 6.02
C TYR A 268 0.68 -33.42 5.72
N GLN A 269 1.61 -33.82 6.59
CA GLN A 269 2.35 -35.07 6.41
C GLN A 269 1.71 -36.28 7.07
N ARG A 270 0.45 -36.22 7.53
CA ARG A 270 -0.31 -37.36 8.06
C ARG A 270 -1.73 -37.41 7.51
N ALA A 271 -1.86 -37.87 6.29
CA ALA A 271 -3.10 -38.46 5.76
C ALA A 271 -2.72 -39.49 4.68
#